data_6dedffc37a983fab28761d7beabda60b
#
_entry.id   6dedffc37a983fab28761d7beabda60b
#
_cell.length_a   1.000
_cell.length_b   1.000
_cell.length_c   1.000
_cell.angle_alpha   90.00
_cell.angle_beta   90.00
_cell.angle_gamma   90.00
#
_symmetry.space_group_name_H-M   'P 1'
#
loop_
_entity.id
_entity.type
_entity.pdbx_description
1 polymer ?
#
loop_
_entity_poly.entity_id
_entity_poly.type
_entity_poly.pdbx_seq_one_letter_code
_entity_poly.pdbx_strand_id
1 'polypeptide(L)'
;MIKLNYLLLFLLVSFLVKAAEPDFTWTSPSQNSSQSMPCGGGDVGMNVWVENGDVLFYVAKSGAFDENNTLLKQGRFRFRLTPNPFLKANDYKQSLKVHDGYVEISANGTTVQLWADVHKPVIHVDIQNKKAISCEVHYENWRYADRLIRKNEGQQNSYKWAVPAGLTIKKDSVIVSNDAVLFFHQNPEKTIFDVTVAQQGLENVKTQLYNPLANLISGGKLWAKNLIFSHTEKGIYAGTDFQAWIFKSKKPAKQQKITIALETSQASTMAYWETSLNKTIATINPTSDRKQSIVWWNAFWNRSFIHIDGEAANLSRNYTLFRYMLGCNAHSNWPTRFNGGLFTFDPVYVDSTLKLTPDYRKWGGGTFTAQNQRLVYWPMLKSGEYDLMTPQFEFYNRLLKNAELRSKIYWNHDGACFAEQLENFGLPNPSEYGWKRPNYADKGVEYNAWLEYEWDTALEFCQMILETKSYNNADISRYKPLIESCVQFFNEHYRYLAKLRGRKELDGDGKLILFPSSACETYKMANNPASTIAALKTVLKSLGNDSLLKFIPEIPLRTVNGKTMISPGDKVIVEAPTFLDTIQCFRLSRSCPKHLFIRYGFAKISQSRRLETR
;
A
#
# COMPACT_ATOMS: atom_id res chain seq x y z
N MET A 1 -51.44 15.13 -27.75
CA MET A 1 -50.14 15.41 -28.42
C MET A 1 -49.24 16.32 -27.62
N ILE A 2 -49.72 17.32 -26.86
CA ILE A 2 -48.89 18.27 -26.12
C ILE A 2 -48.15 17.64 -24.90
N LYS A 3 -48.77 16.65 -24.22
CA LYS A 3 -48.15 15.97 -23.06
C LYS A 3 -46.98 15.03 -23.42
N LEU A 4 -46.93 14.52 -24.64
CA LEU A 4 -45.88 13.62 -25.09
C LEU A 4 -44.57 14.39 -25.43
N ASN A 5 -44.70 15.63 -25.91
CA ASN A 5 -43.56 16.47 -26.25
C ASN A 5 -42.80 17.00 -24.99
N TYR A 6 -43.48 17.21 -23.87
CA TYR A 6 -42.82 17.59 -22.62
C TYR A 6 -42.07 16.43 -21.99
N LEU A 7 -42.54 15.19 -22.13
CA LEU A 7 -41.83 14.00 -21.64
C LEU A 7 -40.56 13.72 -22.46
N LEU A 8 -40.60 13.92 -23.78
CA LEU A 8 -39.41 13.81 -24.64
C LEU A 8 -38.39 14.93 -24.37
N LEU A 9 -38.85 16.15 -24.07
CA LEU A 9 -37.98 17.29 -23.74
C LEU A 9 -37.31 17.11 -22.35
N PHE A 10 -38.03 16.52 -21.39
CA PHE A 10 -37.45 16.17 -20.07
C PHE A 10 -36.46 15.01 -20.15
N LEU A 11 -36.66 14.04 -21.01
CA LEU A 11 -35.70 12.96 -21.28
C LEU A 11 -34.44 13.46 -22.04
N LEU A 12 -34.58 14.46 -22.91
CA LEU A 12 -33.46 15.06 -23.62
C LEU A 12 -32.61 16.00 -22.72
N VAL A 13 -33.22 16.66 -21.72
CA VAL A 13 -32.53 17.53 -20.78
C VAL A 13 -31.77 16.72 -19.72
N SER A 14 -32.21 15.50 -19.40
CA SER A 14 -31.52 14.62 -18.43
C SER A 14 -30.21 14.02 -18.95
N PHE A 15 -29.88 14.19 -20.22
CA PHE A 15 -28.63 13.66 -20.83
C PHE A 15 -27.48 14.69 -20.93
N LEU A 16 -27.64 15.92 -20.45
CA LEU A 16 -26.70 17.00 -20.73
C LEU A 16 -26.00 17.66 -19.53
N VAL A 17 -26.05 17.08 -18.34
CA VAL A 17 -25.19 17.54 -17.25
C VAL A 17 -24.28 16.40 -16.80
N LYS A 18 -23.31 16.05 -17.64
CA LYS A 18 -22.07 15.48 -17.14
C LYS A 18 -21.33 16.64 -16.46
N ALA A 19 -21.47 16.80 -15.16
CA ALA A 19 -20.52 17.59 -14.41
C ALA A 19 -19.17 16.87 -14.52
N ALA A 20 -18.33 17.33 -15.45
CA ALA A 20 -16.96 16.87 -15.53
C ALA A 20 -16.27 17.28 -14.22
N GLU A 21 -15.64 16.32 -13.53
CA GLU A 21 -14.80 16.63 -12.37
C GLU A 21 -13.80 17.72 -12.78
N PRO A 22 -13.65 18.78 -11.97
CA PRO A 22 -12.78 19.90 -12.34
C PRO A 22 -11.31 19.46 -12.35
N ASP A 23 -10.58 19.91 -13.35
CA ASP A 23 -9.12 19.81 -13.37
C ASP A 23 -8.52 20.53 -12.16
N PHE A 24 -7.46 19.97 -11.59
CA PHE A 24 -6.72 20.65 -10.53
C PHE A 24 -5.61 21.48 -11.16
N THR A 25 -5.71 22.80 -11.04
CA THR A 25 -4.77 23.73 -11.69
C THR A 25 -4.03 24.57 -10.66
N TRP A 26 -2.70 24.63 -10.79
CA TRP A 26 -1.82 25.54 -10.09
C TRP A 26 -1.29 26.60 -11.06
N THR A 27 -1.26 27.85 -10.62
CA THR A 27 -0.85 29.02 -11.42
C THR A 27 0.53 29.54 -11.03
N SER A 28 1.22 28.83 -10.11
CA SER A 28 2.60 29.12 -9.73
C SER A 28 3.41 27.83 -9.69
N PRO A 29 4.70 27.87 -10.02
CA PRO A 29 5.62 26.75 -9.81
C PRO A 29 5.68 26.33 -8.35
N SER A 30 6.05 25.08 -8.11
CA SER A 30 6.26 24.51 -6.78
C SER A 30 7.54 25.01 -6.14
N GLN A 31 7.59 25.06 -4.82
CA GLN A 31 8.81 25.37 -4.08
C GLN A 31 9.72 24.14 -3.92
N ASN A 32 9.14 22.95 -3.86
CA ASN A 32 9.84 21.67 -3.70
C ASN A 32 8.89 20.49 -3.97
N SER A 33 9.38 19.26 -3.78
CA SER A 33 8.63 18.03 -4.06
C SER A 33 7.38 17.82 -3.20
N SER A 34 7.23 18.48 -2.05
CA SER A 34 6.02 18.37 -1.22
C SER A 34 4.79 18.99 -1.87
N GLN A 35 5.01 19.88 -2.84
CA GLN A 35 3.95 20.49 -3.64
C GLN A 35 3.77 19.81 -5.01
N SER A 36 4.31 18.58 -5.14
CA SER A 36 4.16 17.79 -6.36
C SER A 36 2.71 17.40 -6.63
N MET A 37 2.35 17.35 -7.90
CA MET A 37 1.06 16.91 -8.39
C MET A 37 1.12 15.40 -8.69
N PRO A 38 0.18 14.56 -8.20
CA PRO A 38 0.16 13.15 -8.52
C PRO A 38 -0.18 12.94 -10.00
N CYS A 39 0.48 11.99 -10.64
CA CYS A 39 0.18 11.54 -11.99
C CYS A 39 0.49 10.05 -12.10
N GLY A 40 -0.35 9.26 -12.77
CA GLY A 40 -0.06 7.83 -12.88
C GLY A 40 -1.10 7.04 -13.66
N GLY A 41 -0.92 5.73 -13.69
CA GLY A 41 -1.82 4.77 -14.33
C GLY A 41 -1.30 3.34 -14.19
N GLY A 42 -2.20 2.38 -14.24
CA GLY A 42 -1.87 0.95 -14.16
C GLY A 42 -1.30 0.52 -12.81
N ASP A 43 -0.01 0.63 -12.64
CA ASP A 43 0.74 0.34 -11.42
C ASP A 43 1.95 1.29 -11.24
N VAL A 44 1.95 2.39 -12.00
CA VAL A 44 3.00 3.41 -12.01
C VAL A 44 2.45 4.72 -11.44
N GLY A 45 3.21 5.35 -10.56
CA GLY A 45 2.92 6.67 -10.01
C GLY A 45 4.09 7.64 -10.16
N MET A 46 3.76 8.89 -10.41
CA MET A 46 4.69 10.01 -10.51
C MET A 46 4.27 11.14 -9.57
N ASN A 47 5.24 11.73 -8.90
CA ASN A 47 5.09 13.04 -8.26
C ASN A 47 5.68 14.09 -9.21
N VAL A 48 4.87 14.96 -9.80
CA VAL A 48 5.30 15.92 -10.83
C VAL A 48 5.28 17.33 -10.28
N TRP A 49 6.41 18.09 -10.43
CA TRP A 49 6.48 19.49 -10.03
C TRP A 49 7.42 20.28 -10.92
N VAL A 50 7.29 21.61 -10.86
CA VAL A 50 8.23 22.55 -11.51
C VAL A 50 8.92 23.35 -10.41
N GLU A 51 10.24 23.31 -10.40
CA GLU A 51 11.06 24.01 -9.42
C GLU A 51 12.25 24.66 -10.12
N ASN A 52 12.46 25.97 -9.89
CA ASN A 52 13.51 26.76 -10.54
C ASN A 52 13.52 26.64 -12.07
N GLY A 53 12.34 26.49 -12.67
CA GLY A 53 12.14 26.35 -14.11
C GLY A 53 12.38 24.95 -14.68
N ASP A 54 12.90 24.01 -13.91
CA ASP A 54 13.05 22.61 -14.31
C ASP A 54 11.73 21.85 -14.04
N VAL A 55 11.32 20.97 -14.95
CA VAL A 55 10.25 20.00 -14.72
C VAL A 55 10.86 18.77 -14.09
N LEU A 56 10.38 18.41 -12.89
CA LEU A 56 10.87 17.27 -12.13
C LEU A 56 9.75 16.27 -11.86
N PHE A 57 10.11 15.00 -11.81
CA PHE A 57 9.21 14.00 -11.27
C PHE A 57 9.93 12.82 -10.68
N TYR A 58 9.39 12.29 -9.58
CA TYR A 58 9.72 10.97 -9.06
C TYR A 58 8.89 9.92 -9.78
N VAL A 59 9.47 8.73 -9.95
CA VAL A 59 8.77 7.56 -10.49
C VAL A 59 8.74 6.47 -9.44
N ALA A 60 7.57 5.90 -9.22
CA ALA A 60 7.36 4.71 -8.40
C ALA A 60 6.62 3.64 -9.21
N LYS A 61 6.98 2.37 -8.99
CA LYS A 61 6.26 1.22 -9.53
C LYS A 61 5.87 0.28 -8.40
N SER A 62 4.64 -0.19 -8.43
CA SER A 62 4.16 -1.15 -7.44
C SER A 62 4.97 -2.45 -7.50
N GLY A 63 5.33 -2.99 -6.34
CA GLY A 63 6.11 -4.23 -6.26
C GLY A 63 7.63 -4.09 -6.36
N ALA A 64 8.16 -2.88 -6.54
CA ALA A 64 9.60 -2.63 -6.61
C ALA A 64 10.23 -2.64 -5.21
N PHE A 65 10.44 -3.81 -4.63
CA PHE A 65 11.00 -3.98 -3.28
C PHE A 65 12.49 -4.34 -3.33
N ASP A 66 13.31 -3.70 -2.46
CA ASP A 66 14.70 -4.11 -2.28
C ASP A 66 14.84 -5.37 -1.39
N GLU A 67 16.08 -5.81 -1.20
CA GLU A 67 16.44 -6.98 -0.37
C GLU A 67 16.07 -6.83 1.11
N ASN A 68 15.87 -5.60 1.58
CA ASN A 68 15.46 -5.25 2.94
C ASN A 68 13.95 -4.97 3.03
N ASN A 69 13.23 -5.14 1.90
CA ASN A 69 11.81 -4.89 1.75
C ASN A 69 11.41 -3.41 1.78
N THR A 70 12.29 -2.51 1.31
CA THR A 70 11.93 -1.11 1.01
C THR A 70 11.18 -1.04 -0.31
N LEU A 71 10.07 -0.31 -0.39
CA LEU A 71 9.42 0.00 -1.66
C LEU A 71 10.16 1.15 -2.35
N LEU A 72 10.92 0.83 -3.38
CA LEU A 72 11.83 1.75 -4.07
C LEU A 72 11.11 2.67 -5.06
N LYS A 73 11.54 3.93 -5.12
CA LYS A 73 11.34 4.74 -6.30
C LYS A 73 12.37 4.38 -7.38
N GLN A 74 11.97 4.53 -8.63
CA GLN A 74 12.79 4.18 -9.79
C GLN A 74 13.76 5.31 -10.19
N GLY A 75 13.81 6.40 -9.40
CA GLY A 75 14.64 7.56 -9.61
C GLY A 75 13.84 8.86 -9.69
N ARG A 76 14.57 9.96 -9.84
CA ARG A 76 14.05 11.28 -10.17
C ARG A 76 14.47 11.65 -11.57
N PHE A 77 13.55 12.17 -12.36
CA PHE A 77 13.79 12.67 -13.69
C PHE A 77 13.66 14.19 -13.69
N ARG A 78 14.63 14.86 -14.29
CA ARG A 78 14.66 16.33 -14.43
C ARG A 78 14.76 16.71 -15.89
N PHE A 79 13.93 17.62 -16.31
CA PHE A 79 13.89 18.16 -17.67
C PHE A 79 14.16 19.67 -17.63
N ARG A 80 15.25 20.09 -18.24
CA ARG A 80 15.63 21.48 -18.37
C ARG A 80 15.51 21.90 -19.83
N LEU A 81 14.71 22.92 -20.07
CA LEU A 81 14.48 23.44 -21.41
C LEU A 81 15.30 24.72 -21.65
N THR A 82 15.84 24.89 -22.87
CA THR A 82 16.62 26.09 -23.23
C THR A 82 16.16 26.64 -24.59
N PRO A 83 15.68 27.94 -24.65
CA PRO A 83 15.45 28.81 -23.49
C PRO A 83 14.39 28.27 -22.52
N ASN A 84 14.51 28.61 -21.23
CA ASN A 84 13.62 28.07 -20.20
C ASN A 84 12.27 28.81 -20.18
N PRO A 85 11.15 28.12 -20.48
CA PRO A 85 9.85 28.80 -20.59
C PRO A 85 9.18 29.03 -19.22
N PHE A 86 9.61 28.31 -18.15
CA PHE A 86 8.93 28.32 -16.86
C PHE A 86 9.56 29.29 -15.85
N LEU A 87 10.75 29.82 -16.15
CA LEU A 87 11.35 30.84 -15.31
C LEU A 87 10.63 32.20 -15.53
N LYS A 88 10.12 32.76 -14.41
CA LYS A 88 9.46 34.10 -14.41
C LYS A 88 8.28 34.19 -15.39
N ALA A 89 7.55 33.10 -15.63
CA ALA A 89 6.42 33.10 -16.52
C ALA A 89 5.17 33.69 -15.84
N ASN A 90 4.51 34.63 -16.51
CA ASN A 90 3.26 35.21 -16.02
C ASN A 90 2.02 34.37 -16.40
N ASP A 91 2.16 33.48 -17.38
CA ASP A 91 1.12 32.61 -17.92
C ASP A 91 1.30 31.15 -17.50
N TYR A 92 2.07 30.91 -16.41
CA TYR A 92 2.32 29.55 -15.90
C TYR A 92 1.03 28.86 -15.46
N LYS A 93 0.87 27.61 -15.91
CA LYS A 93 -0.18 26.69 -15.45
C LYS A 93 0.38 25.28 -15.38
N GLN A 94 0.05 24.57 -14.29
CA GLN A 94 0.23 23.13 -14.15
C GLN A 94 -1.11 22.52 -13.76
N SER A 95 -1.64 21.61 -14.59
CA SER A 95 -2.99 21.05 -14.41
C SER A 95 -2.95 19.54 -14.41
N LEU A 96 -3.58 18.92 -13.42
CA LEU A 96 -3.94 17.50 -13.44
C LEU A 96 -5.27 17.36 -14.17
N LYS A 97 -5.23 16.77 -15.34
CA LYS A 97 -6.38 16.44 -16.18
C LYS A 97 -6.93 15.08 -15.74
N VAL A 98 -7.75 15.08 -14.68
CA VAL A 98 -8.16 13.83 -14.02
C VAL A 98 -8.93 12.89 -14.94
N HIS A 99 -9.81 13.40 -15.80
CA HIS A 99 -10.58 12.60 -16.74
C HIS A 99 -9.73 11.87 -17.79
N ASP A 100 -8.60 12.47 -18.15
CA ASP A 100 -7.71 11.95 -19.18
C ASP A 100 -6.42 11.34 -18.58
N GLY A 101 -6.25 11.44 -17.25
CA GLY A 101 -5.17 10.82 -16.50
C GLY A 101 -3.77 11.35 -16.81
N TYR A 102 -3.59 12.69 -17.00
CA TYR A 102 -2.28 13.27 -17.28
C TYR A 102 -2.06 14.62 -16.60
N VAL A 103 -0.80 14.99 -16.47
CA VAL A 103 -0.39 16.35 -16.05
C VAL A 103 0.03 17.15 -17.26
N GLU A 104 -0.46 18.38 -17.36
CA GLU A 104 -0.06 19.38 -18.36
C GLU A 104 0.58 20.57 -17.68
N ILE A 105 1.76 20.96 -18.14
CA ILE A 105 2.50 22.14 -17.70
C ILE A 105 2.66 23.07 -18.88
N SER A 106 2.23 24.34 -18.76
CA SER A 106 2.30 25.30 -19.85
C SER A 106 2.78 26.66 -19.40
N ALA A 107 3.63 27.30 -20.19
CA ALA A 107 4.04 28.69 -20.08
C ALA A 107 4.78 29.16 -21.36
N ASN A 108 4.68 30.44 -21.68
CA ASN A 108 5.43 31.09 -22.76
C ASN A 108 5.36 30.31 -24.10
N GLY A 109 4.20 29.71 -24.41
CA GLY A 109 3.98 28.96 -25.64
C GLY A 109 4.63 27.56 -25.68
N THR A 110 5.13 27.08 -24.56
CA THR A 110 5.59 25.70 -24.36
C THR A 110 4.53 24.93 -23.60
N THR A 111 4.33 23.67 -23.96
CA THR A 111 3.49 22.70 -23.25
C THR A 111 4.29 21.43 -23.03
N VAL A 112 4.26 20.90 -21.79
CA VAL A 112 4.81 19.59 -21.42
C VAL A 112 3.67 18.74 -20.88
N GLN A 113 3.42 17.60 -21.49
CA GLN A 113 2.43 16.63 -21.04
C GLN A 113 3.14 15.38 -20.51
N LEU A 114 2.76 14.94 -19.31
CA LEU A 114 3.25 13.71 -18.67
C LEU A 114 2.08 12.79 -18.40
N TRP A 115 2.18 11.55 -18.84
CA TRP A 115 1.16 10.53 -18.59
C TRP A 115 1.78 9.14 -18.47
N ALA A 116 1.16 8.28 -17.67
CA ALA A 116 1.45 6.86 -17.60
C ALA A 116 0.37 6.09 -18.35
N ASP A 117 0.79 5.07 -19.12
CA ASP A 117 -0.14 4.14 -19.74
C ASP A 117 -0.83 3.30 -18.66
N VAL A 118 -2.16 3.18 -18.72
CA VAL A 118 -2.93 2.41 -17.74
C VAL A 118 -2.72 0.90 -17.91
N HIS A 119 -2.41 0.44 -19.11
CA HIS A 119 -2.31 -0.98 -19.45
C HIS A 119 -0.87 -1.50 -19.54
N LYS A 120 0.12 -0.59 -19.54
CA LYS A 120 1.55 -0.91 -19.64
C LYS A 120 2.34 -0.05 -18.65
N PRO A 121 3.40 -0.55 -18.03
CA PRO A 121 4.23 0.24 -17.14
C PRO A 121 5.15 1.20 -17.95
N VAL A 122 4.54 2.14 -18.66
CA VAL A 122 5.23 3.08 -19.57
C VAL A 122 4.81 4.51 -19.28
N ILE A 123 5.80 5.38 -19.17
CA ILE A 123 5.61 6.83 -19.00
C ILE A 123 6.00 7.54 -20.29
N HIS A 124 5.19 8.50 -20.68
CA HIS A 124 5.43 9.37 -21.82
C HIS A 124 5.56 10.83 -21.38
N VAL A 125 6.57 11.52 -21.94
CA VAL A 125 6.77 12.96 -21.78
C VAL A 125 6.79 13.59 -23.17
N ASP A 126 5.75 14.38 -23.46
CA ASP A 126 5.58 15.07 -24.74
C ASP A 126 5.82 16.56 -24.53
N ILE A 127 6.86 17.11 -25.16
CA ILE A 127 7.21 18.54 -25.11
C ILE A 127 6.87 19.17 -26.46
N GLN A 128 6.08 20.24 -26.44
CA GLN A 128 5.71 21.03 -27.61
C GLN A 128 6.03 22.51 -27.38
N ASN A 129 6.60 23.18 -28.38
CA ASN A 129 6.86 24.61 -28.33
C ASN A 129 6.64 25.23 -29.70
N LYS A 130 6.24 26.49 -29.72
CA LYS A 130 6.10 27.30 -30.95
C LYS A 130 7.43 27.46 -31.71
N LYS A 131 8.56 27.56 -31.00
CA LYS A 131 9.93 27.65 -31.52
C LYS A 131 10.71 26.39 -31.21
N ALA A 132 11.75 26.09 -31.97
CA ALA A 132 12.66 24.99 -31.64
C ALA A 132 13.43 25.32 -30.36
N ILE A 133 13.41 24.38 -29.37
CA ILE A 133 14.11 24.49 -28.09
C ILE A 133 14.95 23.25 -27.85
N SER A 134 16.01 23.39 -27.07
CA SER A 134 16.82 22.27 -26.56
C SER A 134 16.23 21.72 -25.28
N CYS A 135 16.41 20.43 -25.05
CA CYS A 135 16.06 19.75 -23.82
C CYS A 135 17.28 19.03 -23.25
N GLU A 136 17.49 19.18 -21.96
CA GLU A 136 18.42 18.40 -21.17
C GLU A 136 17.62 17.51 -20.24
N VAL A 137 17.92 16.21 -20.22
CA VAL A 137 17.22 15.21 -19.42
C VAL A 137 18.22 14.57 -18.47
N HIS A 138 17.95 14.66 -17.16
CA HIS A 138 18.74 14.02 -16.12
C HIS A 138 17.97 12.82 -15.57
N TYR A 139 18.60 11.67 -15.52
CA TYR A 139 18.22 10.57 -14.65
C TYR A 139 19.04 10.69 -13.37
N GLU A 140 18.38 10.94 -12.25
CA GLU A 140 19.00 11.18 -10.93
C GLU A 140 18.69 10.01 -10.00
N ASN A 141 19.74 9.41 -9.42
CA ASN A 141 19.62 8.26 -8.53
C ASN A 141 20.45 8.46 -7.26
N TRP A 142 19.85 8.23 -6.09
CA TRP A 142 20.47 8.33 -4.76
C TRP A 142 21.01 7.00 -4.24
N ARG A 143 20.75 5.88 -4.93
CA ARG A 143 21.33 4.56 -4.69
C ARG A 143 22.47 4.25 -5.66
N TYR A 144 23.35 5.22 -5.92
CA TYR A 144 24.47 5.07 -6.87
C TYR A 144 25.69 4.38 -6.27
N ALA A 145 25.73 4.13 -4.95
CA ALA A 145 26.77 3.45 -4.22
C ALA A 145 26.19 2.67 -3.04
N ASP A 146 26.81 1.54 -2.68
CA ASP A 146 26.52 0.84 -1.43
C ASP A 146 26.79 1.75 -0.26
N ARG A 147 25.92 1.75 0.74
CA ARG A 147 26.09 2.54 1.97
C ARG A 147 25.43 1.91 3.17
N LEU A 148 25.92 2.24 4.35
CA LEU A 148 25.24 1.87 5.59
C LEU A 148 23.88 2.58 5.70
N ILE A 149 22.94 1.88 6.31
CA ILE A 149 21.64 2.47 6.65
C ILE A 149 21.81 3.63 7.61
N ARG A 150 21.07 4.71 7.41
CA ARG A 150 21.08 5.89 8.29
C ARG A 150 20.18 5.66 9.50
N LYS A 151 20.39 6.44 10.58
CA LYS A 151 19.48 6.46 11.74
C LYS A 151 18.04 6.78 11.26
N ASN A 152 17.07 6.06 11.79
CA ASN A 152 15.64 6.13 11.47
C ASN A 152 15.26 5.64 10.05
N GLU A 153 16.22 5.41 9.16
CA GLU A 153 15.93 4.92 7.81
C GLU A 153 15.38 3.48 7.80
N GLY A 154 15.71 2.69 8.82
CA GLY A 154 15.16 1.34 8.99
C GLY A 154 13.63 1.30 9.00
N GLN A 155 12.95 2.38 9.38
CA GLN A 155 11.50 2.44 9.39
C GLN A 155 10.86 2.32 7.99
N GLN A 156 11.65 2.48 6.91
CA GLN A 156 11.19 2.29 5.54
C GLN A 156 11.19 0.84 5.08
N ASN A 157 11.79 -0.07 5.83
CA ASN A 157 11.94 -1.50 5.49
C ASN A 157 11.44 -2.42 6.61
N SER A 158 11.59 -3.73 6.45
CA SER A 158 11.08 -4.72 7.41
C SER A 158 11.83 -4.78 8.73
N TYR A 159 13.02 -4.20 8.83
CA TYR A 159 13.73 -4.12 10.11
C TYR A 159 13.18 -3.05 11.05
N LYS A 160 12.55 -2.00 10.52
CA LYS A 160 11.94 -0.89 11.30
C LYS A 160 12.87 -0.35 12.40
N TRP A 161 12.54 -0.64 13.65
CA TRP A 161 13.30 -0.24 14.84
C TRP A 161 14.28 -1.29 15.38
N ALA A 162 14.36 -2.47 14.75
CA ALA A 162 15.27 -3.56 15.11
C ALA A 162 16.38 -3.76 14.07
N VAL A 163 16.93 -2.68 13.54
CA VAL A 163 17.97 -2.69 12.50
C VAL A 163 19.26 -3.31 13.04
N PRO A 164 19.79 -4.38 12.41
CA PRO A 164 21.06 -4.96 12.79
C PRO A 164 22.23 -4.03 12.46
N ALA A 165 23.29 -4.11 13.26
CA ALA A 165 24.52 -3.36 13.00
C ALA A 165 25.11 -3.77 11.65
N GLY A 166 25.59 -2.79 10.87
CA GLY A 166 26.23 -3.04 9.58
C GLY A 166 25.27 -3.28 8.41
N LEU A 167 23.94 -3.14 8.59
CA LEU A 167 23.00 -3.25 7.49
C LEU A 167 23.32 -2.24 6.40
N THR A 168 23.38 -2.70 5.15
CA THR A 168 23.66 -1.89 3.96
C THR A 168 22.44 -1.77 3.06
N ILE A 169 22.32 -0.63 2.40
CA ILE A 169 21.46 -0.42 1.25
C ILE A 169 22.33 -0.63 0.02
N LYS A 170 21.90 -1.52 -0.87
CA LYS A 170 22.64 -1.85 -2.09
C LYS A 170 22.42 -0.81 -3.17
N LYS A 171 23.45 -0.61 -3.99
CA LYS A 171 23.39 0.31 -5.12
C LYS A 171 22.55 -0.24 -6.26
N ASP A 172 21.98 0.66 -7.04
CA ASP A 172 21.40 0.36 -8.34
C ASP A 172 22.50 0.25 -9.41
N SER A 173 22.20 -0.47 -10.46
CA SER A 173 23.01 -0.51 -11.69
C SER A 173 22.46 0.46 -12.72
N VAL A 174 23.36 1.19 -13.39
CA VAL A 174 23.01 2.13 -14.47
C VAL A 174 23.91 1.87 -15.66
N ILE A 175 23.32 1.55 -16.81
CA ILE A 175 23.99 1.28 -18.06
C ILE A 175 23.57 2.33 -19.08
N VAL A 176 24.54 3.04 -19.63
CA VAL A 176 24.30 4.14 -20.56
C VAL A 176 24.65 3.71 -21.99
N SER A 177 23.77 4.02 -22.92
CA SER A 177 24.02 4.01 -24.35
C SER A 177 23.93 5.44 -24.91
N ASN A 178 24.21 5.63 -26.20
CA ASN A 178 24.22 6.97 -26.81
C ASN A 178 22.92 7.76 -26.62
N ASP A 179 21.76 7.09 -26.66
CA ASP A 179 20.45 7.74 -26.66
C ASP A 179 19.50 7.18 -25.58
N ALA A 180 20.00 6.32 -24.67
CA ALA A 180 19.22 5.68 -23.64
C ALA A 180 20.01 5.43 -22.36
N VAL A 181 19.31 5.35 -21.26
CA VAL A 181 19.81 4.84 -19.98
C VAL A 181 18.91 3.70 -19.50
N LEU A 182 19.55 2.57 -19.17
CA LEU A 182 18.96 1.42 -18.48
C LEU A 182 19.37 1.51 -17.02
N PHE A 183 18.42 1.40 -16.12
CA PHE A 183 18.63 1.51 -14.67
C PHE A 183 17.84 0.42 -13.96
N PHE A 184 18.43 -0.23 -12.96
CA PHE A 184 17.73 -1.26 -12.18
C PHE A 184 18.38 -1.50 -10.82
N HIS A 185 17.55 -1.91 -9.87
CA HIS A 185 17.93 -2.56 -8.63
C HIS A 185 17.77 -4.06 -8.78
N GLN A 186 18.71 -4.84 -8.27
CA GLN A 186 18.67 -6.30 -8.29
C GLN A 186 18.88 -6.84 -6.87
N ASN A 187 17.88 -7.56 -6.38
CA ASN A 187 18.00 -8.26 -5.10
C ASN A 187 18.88 -9.49 -5.23
N PRO A 188 19.68 -9.81 -4.21
CA PRO A 188 20.36 -11.09 -4.12
C PRO A 188 19.36 -12.24 -3.88
N GLU A 189 19.85 -13.47 -3.92
CA GLU A 189 19.05 -14.65 -3.57
C GLU A 189 18.59 -14.62 -2.11
N LYS A 190 19.46 -14.21 -1.19
CA LYS A 190 19.15 -14.07 0.25
C LYS A 190 18.72 -12.66 0.59
N THR A 191 17.58 -12.54 1.22
CA THR A 191 16.92 -11.28 1.54
C THR A 191 16.41 -11.29 2.99
N ILE A 192 15.70 -10.24 3.40
CA ILE A 192 15.01 -10.19 4.71
C ILE A 192 14.01 -11.35 4.90
N PHE A 193 13.52 -11.95 3.82
CA PHE A 193 12.69 -13.15 3.88
C PHE A 193 13.43 -14.29 4.60
N ASP A 194 14.68 -14.55 4.26
CA ASP A 194 15.51 -15.61 4.86
C ASP A 194 15.73 -15.38 6.34
N VAL A 195 15.99 -14.12 6.71
CA VAL A 195 16.14 -13.71 8.12
C VAL A 195 14.85 -13.96 8.88
N THR A 196 13.70 -13.61 8.29
CA THR A 196 12.39 -13.77 8.91
C THR A 196 12.03 -15.25 9.08
N VAL A 197 12.27 -16.07 8.06
CA VAL A 197 12.04 -17.54 8.11
C VAL A 197 12.87 -18.17 9.22
N ALA A 198 14.16 -17.85 9.32
CA ALA A 198 15.03 -18.36 10.37
C ALA A 198 14.59 -17.89 11.76
N GLN A 199 14.30 -16.62 11.93
CA GLN A 199 13.83 -16.04 13.18
C GLN A 199 12.55 -16.70 13.68
N GLN A 200 11.65 -17.08 12.77
CA GLN A 200 10.36 -17.65 13.09
C GLN A 200 10.36 -19.18 13.10
N GLY A 201 11.52 -19.84 12.90
CA GLY A 201 11.68 -21.29 12.97
C GLY A 201 10.94 -22.04 11.87
N LEU A 202 10.89 -21.47 10.66
CA LEU A 202 10.18 -22.03 9.51
C LEU A 202 11.12 -22.58 8.42
N GLU A 203 12.40 -22.78 8.73
CA GLU A 203 13.42 -23.24 7.76
C GLU A 203 13.04 -24.55 7.10
N ASN A 204 12.45 -25.49 7.83
CA ASN A 204 12.07 -26.81 7.31
C ASN A 204 10.98 -26.77 6.25
N VAL A 205 10.24 -25.65 6.16
CA VAL A 205 9.16 -25.44 5.18
C VAL A 205 9.46 -24.29 4.23
N LYS A 206 10.65 -23.70 4.29
CA LYS A 206 11.06 -22.52 3.52
C LYS A 206 10.74 -22.62 2.03
N THR A 207 10.99 -23.78 1.41
CA THR A 207 10.76 -24.01 -0.02
C THR A 207 9.27 -24.02 -0.42
N GLN A 208 8.37 -24.14 0.56
CA GLN A 208 6.93 -24.09 0.34
C GLN A 208 6.36 -22.68 0.56
N LEU A 209 7.14 -21.78 1.17
CA LEU A 209 6.73 -20.40 1.45
C LEU A 209 6.87 -19.52 0.21
N TYR A 210 5.91 -18.64 0.01
CA TYR A 210 5.96 -17.62 -1.04
C TYR A 210 7.04 -16.59 -0.71
N ASN A 211 8.02 -16.43 -1.59
CA ASN A 211 9.10 -15.45 -1.49
C ASN A 211 9.12 -14.54 -2.72
N PRO A 212 8.63 -13.30 -2.64
CA PRO A 212 8.63 -12.37 -3.77
C PRO A 212 9.93 -11.58 -3.92
N LEU A 213 10.89 -11.70 -2.99
CA LEU A 213 12.06 -10.83 -2.91
C LEU A 213 13.30 -11.43 -3.56
N ALA A 214 13.46 -12.77 -3.53
CA ALA A 214 14.65 -13.42 -4.07
C ALA A 214 14.78 -13.16 -5.58
N ASN A 215 15.96 -12.67 -6.01
CA ASN A 215 16.24 -12.38 -7.41
C ASN A 215 15.24 -11.40 -8.07
N LEU A 216 14.58 -10.56 -7.29
CA LEU A 216 13.69 -9.52 -7.81
C LEU A 216 14.55 -8.44 -8.47
N ILE A 217 14.22 -8.13 -9.72
CA ILE A 217 14.82 -7.00 -10.45
C ILE A 217 13.73 -5.99 -10.74
N SER A 218 13.96 -4.73 -10.37
CA SER A 218 13.06 -3.63 -10.65
C SER A 218 13.82 -2.45 -11.25
N GLY A 219 13.31 -1.91 -12.35
CA GLY A 219 14.00 -0.82 -13.05
C GLY A 219 13.30 -0.44 -14.34
N GLY A 220 14.06 0.13 -15.28
CA GLY A 220 13.50 0.55 -16.54
C GLY A 220 14.52 1.14 -17.50
N LYS A 221 14.01 1.62 -18.62
CA LYS A 221 14.78 2.26 -19.68
C LYS A 221 14.15 3.57 -20.07
N LEU A 222 14.95 4.64 -20.08
CA LEU A 222 14.60 5.93 -20.67
C LEU A 222 15.30 6.07 -22.02
N TRP A 223 14.58 6.52 -23.05
CA TRP A 223 15.14 6.83 -24.36
C TRP A 223 14.37 7.91 -25.11
N ALA A 224 15.06 8.55 -26.06
CA ALA A 224 14.44 9.41 -27.06
C ALA A 224 15.34 9.57 -28.29
N LYS A 225 14.76 9.59 -29.47
CA LYS A 225 15.52 9.71 -30.76
C LYS A 225 16.41 10.94 -30.83
N ASN A 226 16.01 12.06 -30.23
CA ASN A 226 16.73 13.34 -30.25
C ASN A 226 17.67 13.54 -29.07
N LEU A 227 17.90 12.54 -28.22
CA LEU A 227 18.83 12.62 -27.10
C LEU A 227 20.18 11.97 -27.42
N ILE A 228 21.23 12.50 -26.79
CA ILE A 228 22.56 11.92 -26.74
C ILE A 228 23.11 12.08 -25.33
N PHE A 229 23.80 11.04 -24.83
CA PHE A 229 24.48 11.10 -23.55
C PHE A 229 25.56 12.18 -23.56
N SER A 230 25.64 12.96 -22.49
CA SER A 230 26.60 14.07 -22.34
C SER A 230 27.65 13.74 -21.29
N HIS A 231 27.25 13.58 -20.04
CA HIS A 231 28.15 13.36 -18.90
C HIS A 231 27.38 12.91 -17.66
N THR A 232 28.12 12.63 -16.58
CA THR A 232 27.56 12.39 -15.25
C THR A 232 27.88 13.55 -14.32
N GLU A 233 26.99 13.81 -13.35
CA GLU A 233 27.15 14.86 -12.35
C GLU A 233 26.71 14.32 -10.98
N LYS A 234 27.31 14.84 -9.88
CA LYS A 234 26.82 14.58 -8.52
C LYS A 234 26.19 15.83 -7.95
N GLY A 235 25.15 15.67 -7.17
CA GLY A 235 24.45 16.77 -6.54
C GLY A 235 23.79 16.38 -5.22
N ILE A 236 23.17 17.36 -4.58
CA ILE A 236 22.38 17.20 -3.35
C ILE A 236 21.00 17.76 -3.60
N TYR A 237 19.95 17.02 -3.23
CA TYR A 237 18.58 17.51 -3.24
C TYR A 237 17.88 17.07 -1.96
N ALA A 238 17.17 17.99 -1.31
CA ALA A 238 16.44 17.72 -0.05
C ALA A 238 17.31 17.04 1.05
N GLY A 239 18.62 17.34 1.07
CA GLY A 239 19.58 16.73 1.99
C GLY A 239 20.03 15.31 1.62
N THR A 240 19.72 14.84 0.42
CA THR A 240 20.13 13.53 -0.11
C THR A 240 21.06 13.69 -1.31
N ASP A 241 22.23 13.03 -1.24
CA ASP A 241 23.18 12.96 -2.36
C ASP A 241 22.61 12.10 -3.48
N PHE A 242 22.88 12.50 -4.72
CA PHE A 242 22.54 11.72 -5.91
C PHE A 242 23.64 11.81 -6.97
N GLN A 243 23.65 10.85 -7.88
CA GLN A 243 24.34 10.91 -9.15
C GLN A 243 23.31 11.06 -10.27
N ALA A 244 23.61 11.94 -11.23
CA ALA A 244 22.84 12.17 -12.43
C ALA A 244 23.56 11.66 -13.67
N TRP A 245 22.81 11.08 -14.60
CA TRP A 245 23.24 10.77 -15.97
C TRP A 245 22.49 11.72 -16.90
N ILE A 246 23.23 12.57 -17.61
CA ILE A 246 22.70 13.72 -18.32
C ILE A 246 22.72 13.47 -19.82
N PHE A 247 21.57 13.64 -20.44
CA PHE A 247 21.35 13.57 -21.88
C PHE A 247 20.96 14.94 -22.41
N LYS A 248 21.43 15.30 -23.60
CA LYS A 248 21.11 16.56 -24.29
C LYS A 248 20.46 16.30 -25.63
N SER A 249 19.62 17.23 -26.07
CA SER A 249 19.09 17.19 -27.43
C SER A 249 20.23 17.29 -28.45
N LYS A 250 20.26 16.38 -29.44
CA LYS A 250 21.16 16.44 -30.59
C LYS A 250 21.01 17.76 -31.37
N LYS A 251 19.77 18.27 -31.45
CA LYS A 251 19.40 19.56 -32.03
C LYS A 251 18.15 20.11 -31.39
N PRO A 252 17.95 21.43 -31.37
CA PRO A 252 16.70 22.03 -30.95
C PRO A 252 15.52 21.52 -31.80
N ALA A 253 14.36 21.33 -31.19
CA ALA A 253 13.17 20.82 -31.87
C ALA A 253 11.90 21.48 -31.33
N LYS A 254 10.87 21.63 -32.19
CA LYS A 254 9.53 22.10 -31.75
C LYS A 254 8.76 21.04 -30.99
N GLN A 255 9.05 19.77 -31.24
CA GLN A 255 8.45 18.61 -30.57
C GLN A 255 9.54 17.67 -30.14
N GLN A 256 9.44 17.21 -28.88
CA GLN A 256 10.32 16.17 -28.33
C GLN A 256 9.46 15.16 -27.58
N LYS A 257 9.73 13.88 -27.78
CA LYS A 257 9.05 12.77 -27.13
C LYS A 257 10.07 11.91 -26.43
N ILE A 258 9.88 11.74 -25.13
CA ILE A 258 10.71 10.89 -24.28
C ILE A 258 9.83 9.79 -23.71
N THR A 259 10.34 8.57 -23.68
CA THR A 259 9.63 7.40 -23.15
C THR A 259 10.45 6.75 -22.05
N ILE A 260 9.78 6.30 -21.00
CA ILE A 260 10.36 5.51 -19.91
C ILE A 260 9.50 4.26 -19.79
N ALA A 261 10.08 3.09 -20.04
CA ALA A 261 9.43 1.80 -19.79
C ALA A 261 10.01 1.19 -18.51
N LEU A 262 9.16 0.56 -17.71
CA LEU A 262 9.51 -0.04 -16.42
C LEU A 262 9.22 -1.55 -16.44
N GLU A 263 9.99 -2.30 -15.67
CA GLU A 263 9.79 -3.73 -15.46
C GLU A 263 10.11 -4.08 -14.01
N THR A 264 9.30 -4.97 -13.41
CA THR A 264 9.53 -5.52 -12.07
C THR A 264 9.14 -6.98 -12.08
N SER A 265 10.13 -7.86 -12.00
CA SER A 265 9.93 -9.30 -12.02
C SER A 265 11.08 -10.05 -11.35
N GLN A 266 10.77 -11.21 -10.79
CA GLN A 266 11.81 -12.15 -10.37
C GLN A 266 12.40 -12.79 -11.62
N ALA A 267 13.71 -12.67 -11.77
CA ALA A 267 14.42 -13.16 -12.95
C ALA A 267 15.73 -13.85 -12.56
N SER A 268 15.98 -15.00 -13.15
CA SER A 268 17.21 -15.76 -12.90
C SER A 268 18.48 -15.02 -13.34
N THR A 269 18.35 -14.14 -14.32
CA THR A 269 19.45 -13.32 -14.84
C THR A 269 18.94 -11.94 -15.27
N MET A 270 19.84 -10.96 -15.28
CA MET A 270 19.56 -9.63 -15.82
C MET A 270 19.12 -9.68 -17.29
N ALA A 271 19.71 -10.54 -18.11
CA ALA A 271 19.37 -10.71 -19.53
C ALA A 271 17.92 -11.19 -19.72
N TYR A 272 17.41 -12.04 -18.82
CA TYR A 272 16.03 -12.49 -18.85
C TYR A 272 15.07 -11.36 -18.51
N TRP A 273 15.38 -10.57 -17.48
CA TRP A 273 14.63 -9.38 -17.10
C TRP A 273 14.61 -8.33 -18.23
N GLU A 274 15.77 -8.06 -18.85
CA GLU A 274 15.86 -7.13 -19.99
C GLU A 274 15.04 -7.61 -21.20
N THR A 275 14.98 -8.92 -21.42
CA THR A 275 14.10 -9.49 -22.46
C THR A 275 12.62 -9.19 -22.18
N SER A 276 12.17 -9.27 -20.92
CA SER A 276 10.80 -8.90 -20.51
C SER A 276 10.54 -7.42 -20.75
N LEU A 277 11.46 -6.54 -20.31
CA LEU A 277 11.37 -5.10 -20.57
C LEU A 277 11.28 -4.79 -22.08
N ASN A 278 12.12 -5.42 -22.89
CA ASN A 278 12.12 -5.22 -24.33
C ASN A 278 10.84 -5.73 -25.01
N LYS A 279 10.19 -6.78 -24.50
CA LYS A 279 8.84 -7.20 -24.95
C LYS A 279 7.82 -6.10 -24.71
N THR A 280 7.81 -5.49 -23.53
CA THR A 280 6.94 -4.33 -23.23
C THR A 280 7.24 -3.18 -24.19
N ILE A 281 8.51 -2.83 -24.39
CA ILE A 281 8.93 -1.75 -25.30
C ILE A 281 8.44 -1.99 -26.74
N ALA A 282 8.51 -3.21 -27.22
CA ALA A 282 8.09 -3.58 -28.59
C ALA A 282 6.57 -3.40 -28.82
N THR A 283 5.76 -3.36 -27.76
CA THR A 283 4.29 -3.17 -27.85
C THR A 283 3.85 -1.72 -27.77
N ILE A 284 4.78 -0.78 -27.59
CA ILE A 284 4.44 0.63 -27.39
C ILE A 284 3.96 1.27 -28.69
N ASN A 285 2.73 1.79 -28.65
CA ASN A 285 2.17 2.64 -29.67
C ASN A 285 1.54 3.87 -28.98
N PRO A 286 2.29 4.98 -28.83
CA PRO A 286 1.86 6.14 -28.03
C PRO A 286 0.48 6.69 -28.37
N THR A 287 0.09 6.65 -29.66
CA THR A 287 -1.22 7.16 -30.11
C THR A 287 -2.37 6.25 -29.66
N SER A 288 -2.23 4.94 -29.89
CA SER A 288 -3.23 3.96 -29.46
C SER A 288 -3.28 3.87 -27.93
N ASP A 289 -2.13 3.80 -27.29
CA ASP A 289 -1.99 3.65 -25.85
C ASP A 289 -2.61 4.85 -25.11
N ARG A 290 -2.38 6.07 -25.61
CA ARG A 290 -3.01 7.30 -25.08
C ARG A 290 -4.53 7.24 -25.16
N LYS A 291 -5.07 6.82 -26.32
CA LYS A 291 -6.51 6.70 -26.52
C LYS A 291 -7.13 5.66 -25.57
N GLN A 292 -6.49 4.51 -25.40
CA GLN A 292 -6.97 3.47 -24.50
C GLN A 292 -6.92 3.92 -23.03
N SER A 293 -5.87 4.61 -22.61
CA SER A 293 -5.75 5.17 -21.26
C SER A 293 -6.86 6.19 -20.97
N ILE A 294 -7.15 7.10 -21.91
CA ILE A 294 -8.27 8.05 -21.78
C ILE A 294 -9.62 7.33 -21.68
N VAL A 295 -9.85 6.32 -22.49
CA VAL A 295 -11.09 5.51 -22.43
C VAL A 295 -11.25 4.86 -21.06
N TRP A 296 -10.15 4.30 -20.52
CA TRP A 296 -10.17 3.69 -19.19
C TRP A 296 -10.47 4.71 -18.09
N TRP A 297 -9.79 5.86 -18.09
CA TRP A 297 -10.02 6.92 -17.09
C TRP A 297 -11.45 7.46 -17.15
N ASN A 298 -12.01 7.67 -18.35
CA ASN A 298 -13.40 8.09 -18.50
C ASN A 298 -14.37 7.03 -17.94
N ALA A 299 -14.13 5.75 -18.21
CA ALA A 299 -14.93 4.66 -17.65
C ALA A 299 -14.84 4.60 -16.13
N PHE A 300 -13.64 4.81 -15.56
CA PHE A 300 -13.40 4.89 -14.12
C PHE A 300 -14.21 6.01 -13.47
N TRP A 301 -14.18 7.22 -14.01
CA TRP A 301 -14.91 8.37 -13.47
C TRP A 301 -16.42 8.24 -13.60
N ASN A 302 -16.91 7.55 -14.58
CA ASN A 302 -18.35 7.31 -14.76
C ASN A 302 -18.96 6.38 -13.68
N ARG A 303 -18.16 5.69 -12.87
CA ARG A 303 -18.64 4.78 -11.82
C ARG A 303 -19.18 5.53 -10.60
N SER A 304 -18.51 6.58 -10.18
CA SER A 304 -18.86 7.33 -8.98
C SER A 304 -18.25 8.73 -9.02
N PHE A 305 -18.96 9.68 -8.43
CA PHE A 305 -18.44 11.03 -8.17
C PHE A 305 -19.13 11.63 -6.96
N ILE A 306 -18.48 12.60 -6.31
CA ILE A 306 -19.06 13.46 -5.28
C ILE A 306 -18.76 14.89 -5.67
N HIS A 307 -19.80 15.66 -5.91
CA HIS A 307 -19.69 17.08 -6.20
C HIS A 307 -20.34 17.90 -5.07
N ILE A 308 -19.55 18.77 -4.45
CA ILE A 308 -19.97 19.65 -3.35
C ILE A 308 -19.35 21.02 -3.62
N ASP A 309 -20.19 22.04 -3.66
CA ASP A 309 -19.81 23.43 -3.85
C ASP A 309 -19.65 24.18 -2.52
N GLY A 310 -19.16 25.43 -2.60
CA GLY A 310 -19.05 26.34 -1.47
C GLY A 310 -17.99 25.93 -0.45
N GLU A 311 -18.28 26.13 0.83
CA GLU A 311 -17.33 25.89 1.93
C GLU A 311 -16.83 24.45 2.03
N ALA A 312 -17.63 23.48 1.60
CA ALA A 312 -17.32 22.06 1.64
C ALA A 312 -16.67 21.52 0.35
N ALA A 313 -16.35 22.36 -0.63
CA ALA A 313 -15.75 21.95 -1.91
C ALA A 313 -14.44 21.15 -1.75
N ASN A 314 -13.71 21.38 -0.63
CA ASN A 314 -12.50 20.59 -0.31
C ASN A 314 -12.79 19.10 -0.10
N LEU A 315 -14.01 18.70 0.28
CA LEU A 315 -14.37 17.29 0.42
C LEU A 315 -14.43 16.62 -0.95
N SER A 316 -15.09 17.23 -1.94
CA SER A 316 -15.07 16.77 -3.34
C SER A 316 -13.66 16.64 -3.86
N ARG A 317 -12.85 17.69 -3.70
CA ARG A 317 -11.46 17.68 -4.15
C ARG A 317 -10.66 16.53 -3.55
N ASN A 318 -10.75 16.34 -2.23
CA ASN A 318 -10.00 15.29 -1.55
C ASN A 318 -10.48 13.89 -1.95
N TYR A 319 -11.80 13.70 -2.12
CA TYR A 319 -12.38 12.46 -2.61
C TYR A 319 -11.89 12.15 -4.05
N THR A 320 -11.93 13.12 -4.95
CA THR A 320 -11.46 12.97 -6.33
C THR A 320 -9.98 12.61 -6.38
N LEU A 321 -9.12 13.34 -5.65
CA LEU A 321 -7.69 13.03 -5.59
C LEU A 321 -7.40 11.66 -4.97
N PHE A 322 -8.12 11.29 -3.91
CA PHE A 322 -8.00 9.96 -3.30
C PHE A 322 -8.33 8.86 -4.33
N ARG A 323 -9.49 8.95 -5.00
CA ARG A 323 -9.88 7.98 -6.03
C ARG A 323 -8.88 7.95 -7.20
N TYR A 324 -8.41 9.12 -7.66
CA TYR A 324 -7.38 9.19 -8.71
C TYR A 324 -6.13 8.38 -8.33
N MET A 325 -5.62 8.60 -7.11
CA MET A 325 -4.45 7.85 -6.64
C MET A 325 -4.70 6.34 -6.53
N LEU A 326 -5.92 5.92 -6.18
CA LEU A 326 -6.30 4.50 -6.21
C LEU A 326 -6.30 3.95 -7.65
N GLY A 327 -6.88 4.69 -8.59
CA GLY A 327 -6.88 4.35 -10.02
C GLY A 327 -5.48 4.18 -10.61
N CYS A 328 -4.49 4.92 -10.10
CA CYS A 328 -3.09 4.78 -10.51
C CYS A 328 -2.46 3.42 -10.14
N ASN A 329 -3.10 2.61 -9.30
CA ASN A 329 -2.65 1.26 -8.92
C ASN A 329 -3.63 0.15 -9.38
N ALA A 330 -4.53 0.46 -10.29
CA ALA A 330 -5.66 -0.41 -10.68
C ALA A 330 -5.24 -1.76 -11.26
N HIS A 331 -4.14 -1.84 -11.99
CA HIS A 331 -3.65 -3.06 -12.63
C HIS A 331 -2.43 -3.65 -11.94
N SER A 332 -2.18 -3.25 -10.70
CA SER A 332 -1.09 -3.78 -9.89
C SER A 332 -1.35 -5.22 -9.43
N ASN A 333 -0.27 -5.98 -9.28
CA ASN A 333 -0.28 -7.25 -8.55
C ASN A 333 -0.15 -7.06 -7.01
N TRP A 334 0.05 -5.82 -6.55
CA TRP A 334 0.24 -5.48 -5.16
C TRP A 334 -0.82 -4.49 -4.69
N PRO A 335 -1.27 -4.60 -3.43
CA PRO A 335 -2.21 -3.65 -2.88
C PRO A 335 -1.69 -2.23 -2.89
N THR A 336 -2.60 -1.26 -3.04
CA THR A 336 -2.29 0.15 -2.77
C THR A 336 -1.92 0.32 -1.29
N ARG A 337 -0.77 0.95 -1.04
CA ARG A 337 -0.30 1.19 0.33
C ARG A 337 -1.14 2.26 1.02
N PHE A 338 -1.51 2.01 2.29
CA PHE A 338 -2.25 2.97 3.12
C PHE A 338 -1.46 4.25 3.42
N ASN A 339 -0.11 4.18 3.42
CA ASN A 339 0.80 5.26 3.79
C ASN A 339 1.43 5.92 2.56
N GLY A 340 0.64 6.57 1.73
CA GLY A 340 1.06 7.38 0.59
C GLY A 340 1.06 6.68 -0.77
N GLY A 341 0.68 5.40 -0.87
CA GLY A 341 0.58 4.70 -2.14
C GLY A 341 1.88 4.75 -2.95
N LEU A 342 1.83 5.23 -4.19
CA LEU A 342 2.99 5.44 -5.07
C LEU A 342 3.57 6.87 -4.98
N PHE A 343 2.99 7.75 -4.13
CA PHE A 343 3.17 9.20 -4.20
C PHE A 343 3.95 9.80 -3.02
N THR A 344 4.86 9.04 -2.40
CA THR A 344 5.77 9.60 -1.39
C THR A 344 6.75 10.59 -2.02
N PHE A 345 7.17 11.60 -1.25
CA PHE A 345 8.17 12.59 -1.60
C PHE A 345 9.20 12.74 -0.48
N ASP A 346 10.13 13.66 -0.57
CA ASP A 346 11.22 13.82 0.39
C ASP A 346 10.69 14.09 1.80
N PRO A 347 10.99 13.24 2.78
CA PRO A 347 10.43 13.32 4.12
C PRO A 347 10.86 14.56 4.89
N VAL A 348 11.98 15.18 4.53
CA VAL A 348 12.50 16.42 5.15
C VAL A 348 11.51 17.59 5.06
N TYR A 349 10.61 17.58 4.09
CA TYR A 349 9.56 18.59 3.95
C TYR A 349 8.32 18.33 4.83
N VAL A 350 8.26 17.19 5.49
CA VAL A 350 7.25 16.87 6.52
C VAL A 350 7.87 16.99 7.92
N ASP A 351 9.08 16.46 8.07
CA ASP A 351 9.86 16.50 9.31
C ASP A 351 11.31 16.84 8.94
N SER A 352 11.76 18.04 9.30
CA SER A 352 13.09 18.58 8.95
C SER A 352 14.26 17.76 9.52
N THR A 353 14.01 16.88 10.49
CA THR A 353 15.00 15.95 11.05
C THR A 353 15.24 14.73 10.17
N LEU A 354 14.30 14.42 9.25
CA LEU A 354 14.34 13.26 8.38
C LEU A 354 15.01 13.60 7.03
N LYS A 355 16.33 13.81 7.04
CA LYS A 355 17.15 14.00 5.83
C LYS A 355 17.38 12.63 5.13
N LEU A 356 16.31 12.01 4.68
CA LEU A 356 16.26 10.69 4.08
C LEU A 356 15.80 10.79 2.61
N THR A 357 15.97 9.69 1.90
CA THR A 357 15.59 9.60 0.48
C THR A 357 14.07 9.60 0.28
N PRO A 358 13.55 9.90 -0.91
CA PRO A 358 12.11 9.81 -1.20
C PRO A 358 11.56 8.37 -1.20
N ASP A 359 12.41 7.35 -1.03
CA ASP A 359 11.98 5.98 -0.73
C ASP A 359 11.37 5.85 0.68
N TYR A 360 11.69 6.81 1.57
CA TYR A 360 11.27 6.75 2.97
C TYR A 360 9.76 6.64 3.11
N ARG A 361 9.37 5.67 3.91
CA ARG A 361 7.99 5.36 4.22
C ARG A 361 7.92 4.79 5.63
N LYS A 362 7.31 5.52 6.55
CA LYS A 362 7.10 5.03 7.92
C LYS A 362 6.24 3.76 7.89
N TRP A 363 6.52 2.81 8.77
CA TRP A 363 5.86 1.51 8.88
C TRP A 363 6.27 0.48 7.80
N GLY A 364 7.42 0.68 7.17
CA GLY A 364 8.00 -0.24 6.20
C GLY A 364 7.46 -0.13 4.77
N GLY A 365 8.26 -0.53 3.81
CA GLY A 365 7.94 -0.56 2.37
C GLY A 365 7.02 -1.72 2.01
N GLY A 366 7.44 -2.93 2.33
CA GLY A 366 6.70 -4.16 2.05
C GLY A 366 5.86 -4.70 3.21
N THR A 367 5.70 -3.95 4.31
CA THR A 367 4.83 -4.33 5.43
C THR A 367 3.42 -3.80 5.20
N PHE A 368 2.43 -4.67 5.33
CA PHE A 368 0.99 -4.36 5.22
C PHE A 368 0.33 -4.52 6.58
N THR A 369 -0.19 -3.41 7.12
CA THR A 369 -0.96 -3.38 8.37
C THR A 369 -2.45 -3.45 8.02
N ALA A 370 -3.11 -4.53 8.37
CA ALA A 370 -4.49 -4.79 7.95
C ALA A 370 -5.46 -3.72 8.44
N GLN A 371 -5.31 -3.25 9.67
CA GLN A 371 -6.13 -2.19 10.25
C GLN A 371 -6.12 -0.88 9.43
N ASN A 372 -4.98 -0.51 8.89
CA ASN A 372 -4.85 0.69 8.06
C ASN A 372 -5.22 0.41 6.60
N GLN A 373 -4.87 -0.78 6.11
CA GLN A 373 -5.11 -1.20 4.72
C GLN A 373 -6.61 -1.24 4.38
N ARG A 374 -7.47 -1.65 5.33
CA ARG A 374 -8.93 -1.66 5.15
C ARG A 374 -9.51 -0.30 4.76
N LEU A 375 -8.93 0.81 5.25
CA LEU A 375 -9.39 2.17 4.94
C LEU A 375 -9.23 2.53 3.45
N VAL A 376 -8.31 1.88 2.76
CA VAL A 376 -8.10 2.04 1.32
C VAL A 376 -9.19 1.33 0.52
N TYR A 377 -9.64 0.15 0.99
CA TYR A 377 -10.47 -0.77 0.18
C TYR A 377 -11.97 -0.70 0.46
N TRP A 378 -12.42 -0.44 1.70
CA TRP A 378 -13.84 -0.31 1.99
C TRP A 378 -14.58 0.71 1.12
N PRO A 379 -14.03 1.91 0.83
CA PRO A 379 -14.69 2.88 -0.04
C PRO A 379 -14.95 2.37 -1.46
N MET A 380 -14.09 1.49 -1.98
CA MET A 380 -14.20 0.95 -3.34
C MET A 380 -15.48 0.14 -3.57
N LEU A 381 -16.02 -0.53 -2.53
CA LEU A 381 -17.30 -1.21 -2.61
C LEU A 381 -18.43 -0.25 -2.93
N LYS A 382 -18.43 0.94 -2.32
CA LYS A 382 -19.49 1.94 -2.52
C LYS A 382 -19.32 2.74 -3.81
N SER A 383 -18.07 2.91 -4.27
CA SER A 383 -17.79 3.56 -5.56
C SER A 383 -17.90 2.64 -6.77
N GLY A 384 -18.17 1.34 -6.56
CA GLY A 384 -18.30 0.36 -7.65
C GLY A 384 -16.96 -0.02 -8.31
N GLU A 385 -15.86 0.11 -7.60
CA GLU A 385 -14.50 -0.13 -8.08
C GLU A 385 -14.00 -1.53 -7.70
N TYR A 386 -14.83 -2.56 -7.94
CA TYR A 386 -14.57 -3.94 -7.50
C TYR A 386 -13.31 -4.55 -8.11
N ASP A 387 -12.98 -4.17 -9.34
CA ASP A 387 -11.76 -4.58 -10.04
C ASP A 387 -10.49 -4.05 -9.35
N LEU A 388 -10.55 -2.84 -8.77
CA LEU A 388 -9.44 -2.26 -8.04
C LEU A 388 -9.19 -2.92 -6.68
N MET A 389 -10.13 -3.72 -6.19
CA MET A 389 -9.99 -4.50 -4.94
C MET A 389 -9.21 -5.81 -5.16
N THR A 390 -9.13 -6.29 -6.39
CA THR A 390 -8.46 -7.53 -6.75
C THR A 390 -7.01 -7.62 -6.21
N PRO A 391 -6.15 -6.60 -6.29
CA PRO A 391 -4.80 -6.68 -5.73
C PRO A 391 -4.76 -7.02 -4.24
N GLN A 392 -5.73 -6.55 -3.45
CA GLN A 392 -5.84 -6.86 -2.03
C GLN A 392 -6.30 -8.30 -1.79
N PHE A 393 -7.27 -8.77 -2.55
CA PHE A 393 -7.77 -10.15 -2.44
C PHE A 393 -6.70 -11.15 -2.84
N GLU A 394 -6.00 -10.88 -3.96
CA GLU A 394 -4.89 -11.69 -4.43
C GLU A 394 -3.69 -11.68 -3.47
N PHE A 395 -3.47 -10.60 -2.75
CA PHE A 395 -2.43 -10.56 -1.72
C PHE A 395 -2.65 -11.65 -0.68
N TYR A 396 -3.83 -11.71 -0.05
CA TYR A 396 -4.14 -12.73 0.94
C TYR A 396 -4.23 -14.13 0.32
N ASN A 397 -4.79 -14.25 -0.88
CA ASN A 397 -4.92 -15.53 -1.58
C ASN A 397 -3.55 -16.17 -1.89
N ARG A 398 -2.58 -15.39 -2.34
CA ARG A 398 -1.20 -15.86 -2.55
C ARG A 398 -0.50 -16.29 -1.27
N LEU A 399 -0.86 -15.68 -0.16
CA LEU A 399 -0.26 -15.93 1.15
C LEU A 399 -0.98 -17.02 1.96
N LEU A 400 -2.07 -17.58 1.43
CA LEU A 400 -2.87 -18.61 2.11
C LEU A 400 -2.00 -19.78 2.60
N LYS A 401 -1.16 -20.33 1.73
CA LYS A 401 -0.28 -21.44 2.09
C LYS A 401 0.68 -21.11 3.23
N ASN A 402 1.22 -19.87 3.25
CA ASN A 402 2.12 -19.43 4.33
C ASN A 402 1.38 -19.36 5.67
N ALA A 403 0.15 -18.84 5.66
CA ALA A 403 -0.70 -18.73 6.84
C ALA A 403 -1.13 -20.11 7.39
N GLU A 404 -1.45 -21.07 6.51
CA GLU A 404 -1.75 -22.46 6.89
C GLU A 404 -0.53 -23.19 7.45
N LEU A 405 0.65 -23.01 6.84
CA LEU A 405 1.88 -23.61 7.34
C LEU A 405 2.24 -23.09 8.74
N ARG A 406 2.00 -21.82 9.04
CA ARG A 406 2.17 -21.28 10.40
C ARG A 406 1.32 -22.06 11.41
N SER A 407 0.02 -22.19 11.17
CA SER A 407 -0.88 -22.94 12.05
C SER A 407 -0.43 -24.40 12.24
N LYS A 408 -0.02 -25.03 11.15
CA LYS A 408 0.41 -26.42 11.16
C LYS A 408 1.72 -26.65 11.93
N ILE A 409 2.71 -25.79 11.69
CA ILE A 409 4.05 -25.94 12.30
C ILE A 409 4.02 -25.56 13.79
N TYR A 410 3.31 -24.48 14.14
CA TYR A 410 3.35 -23.97 15.51
C TYR A 410 2.37 -24.71 16.46
N TRP A 411 1.19 -25.08 15.96
CA TRP A 411 0.10 -25.58 16.82
C TRP A 411 -0.51 -26.89 16.35
N ASN A 412 -0.02 -27.44 15.25
CA ASN A 412 -0.47 -28.72 14.67
C ASN A 412 -1.98 -28.81 14.41
N HIS A 413 -2.59 -27.70 14.01
CA HIS A 413 -3.97 -27.66 13.54
C HIS A 413 -4.07 -27.00 12.16
N ASP A 414 -5.24 -27.09 11.53
CA ASP A 414 -5.49 -26.52 10.22
C ASP A 414 -6.05 -25.08 10.34
N GLY A 415 -6.20 -24.39 9.19
CA GLY A 415 -6.68 -23.01 9.10
C GLY A 415 -5.56 -21.98 8.93
N ALA A 416 -5.91 -20.86 8.32
CA ALA A 416 -4.97 -19.80 7.93
C ALA A 416 -4.84 -18.75 9.05
N CYS A 417 -3.65 -18.66 9.65
CA CYS A 417 -3.31 -17.65 10.65
C CYS A 417 -2.61 -16.44 9.99
N PHE A 418 -3.33 -15.34 9.87
CA PHE A 418 -2.78 -14.06 9.45
C PHE A 418 -2.64 -13.12 10.65
N ALA A 419 -1.42 -12.61 10.88
CA ALA A 419 -1.21 -11.54 11.85
C ALA A 419 -1.70 -10.18 11.30
N GLU A 420 -1.89 -9.21 12.18
CA GLU A 420 -2.32 -7.85 11.76
C GLU A 420 -1.29 -7.20 10.83
N GLN A 421 0.01 -7.32 11.14
CA GLN A 421 1.10 -6.87 10.29
C GLN A 421 1.73 -8.03 9.54
N LEU A 422 1.59 -8.00 8.22
CA LEU A 422 2.22 -8.96 7.32
C LEU A 422 3.26 -8.29 6.45
N GLU A 423 4.39 -8.97 6.29
CA GLU A 423 5.30 -8.65 5.20
C GLU A 423 4.72 -9.10 3.85
N ASN A 424 5.24 -8.59 2.75
CA ASN A 424 4.77 -8.97 1.41
C ASN A 424 4.92 -10.47 1.08
N PHE A 425 5.64 -11.21 1.91
CA PHE A 425 5.76 -12.67 1.89
C PHE A 425 4.88 -13.38 2.94
N GLY A 426 3.95 -12.68 3.59
CA GLY A 426 2.90 -13.27 4.44
C GLY A 426 3.33 -13.75 5.81
N LEU A 427 4.51 -13.42 6.27
CA LEU A 427 4.95 -13.69 7.64
C LEU A 427 4.80 -12.42 8.49
N PRO A 428 4.63 -12.54 9.82
CA PRO A 428 4.70 -11.43 10.74
C PRO A 428 5.96 -10.59 10.58
N ASN A 429 5.88 -9.32 10.95
CA ASN A 429 7.03 -8.43 10.82
C ASN A 429 8.19 -8.85 11.75
N PRO A 430 9.41 -9.04 11.24
CA PRO A 430 10.54 -9.56 12.01
C PRO A 430 10.96 -8.64 13.16
N SER A 431 10.74 -7.33 13.07
CA SER A 431 11.08 -6.39 14.15
C SER A 431 10.15 -6.53 15.34
N GLU A 432 8.87 -6.83 15.11
CA GLU A 432 7.87 -7.05 16.16
C GLU A 432 7.93 -8.47 16.70
N TYR A 433 8.22 -9.45 15.84
CA TYR A 433 8.30 -10.84 16.22
C TYR A 433 9.53 -11.11 17.10
N GLY A 434 10.73 -10.69 16.71
CA GLY A 434 11.99 -11.05 17.34
C GLY A 434 12.44 -10.13 18.47
N TRP A 435 11.91 -8.91 18.57
CA TRP A 435 12.41 -7.88 19.47
C TRP A 435 12.09 -8.19 20.94
N LYS A 436 13.16 -8.35 21.77
CA LYS A 436 13.05 -8.70 23.20
C LYS A 436 12.24 -9.96 23.49
N ARG A 437 12.11 -10.86 22.51
CA ARG A 437 11.37 -12.08 22.66
C ARG A 437 12.06 -13.04 23.61
N PRO A 438 11.38 -13.59 24.64
CA PRO A 438 11.96 -14.62 25.50
C PRO A 438 12.16 -15.94 24.73
N ASN A 439 13.26 -16.66 25.01
CA ASN A 439 13.58 -17.94 24.35
C ASN A 439 12.51 -19.03 24.57
N TYR A 440 11.75 -18.94 25.66
CA TYR A 440 10.66 -19.88 26.00
C TYR A 440 9.31 -19.49 25.39
N ALA A 441 9.26 -18.40 24.63
CA ALA A 441 8.02 -17.93 24.03
C ALA A 441 7.51 -18.87 22.93
N ASP A 442 6.20 -18.97 22.78
CA ASP A 442 5.56 -19.68 21.68
C ASP A 442 6.04 -19.10 20.34
N LYS A 443 6.61 -19.96 19.49
CA LYS A 443 7.18 -19.55 18.20
C LYS A 443 6.16 -18.94 17.24
N GLY A 444 4.89 -19.28 17.41
CA GLY A 444 3.80 -18.78 16.60
C GLY A 444 3.29 -17.40 17.00
N VAL A 445 3.75 -16.84 18.14
CA VAL A 445 3.20 -15.63 18.74
C VAL A 445 4.18 -14.47 18.64
N GLU A 446 3.75 -13.30 18.15
CA GLU A 446 4.53 -12.07 18.14
C GLU A 446 4.75 -11.50 19.56
N TYR A 447 5.75 -10.65 19.71
CA TYR A 447 6.00 -9.96 20.98
C TYR A 447 4.89 -8.97 21.35
N ASN A 448 4.34 -8.27 20.35
CA ASN A 448 3.27 -7.30 20.55
C ASN A 448 1.91 -7.99 20.57
N ALA A 449 1.30 -8.09 21.75
CA ALA A 449 0.03 -8.76 21.94
C ALA A 449 -1.13 -8.24 21.09
N TRP A 450 -1.13 -6.93 20.79
CA TRP A 450 -2.14 -6.38 19.90
C TRP A 450 -1.98 -6.90 18.47
N LEU A 451 -0.81 -6.84 17.89
CA LEU A 451 -0.54 -7.32 16.53
C LEU A 451 -0.79 -8.83 16.42
N GLU A 452 -0.44 -9.58 17.45
CA GLU A 452 -0.61 -11.04 17.46
C GLU A 452 -2.08 -11.45 17.50
N TYR A 453 -2.89 -10.86 18.37
CA TYR A 453 -4.25 -11.33 18.62
C TYR A 453 -5.34 -10.62 17.82
N GLU A 454 -4.98 -9.71 16.90
CA GLU A 454 -5.89 -9.03 15.97
C GLU A 454 -6.12 -9.88 14.69
N TRP A 455 -6.28 -11.17 14.84
CA TRP A 455 -6.45 -12.11 13.71
C TRP A 455 -7.72 -11.86 12.88
N ASP A 456 -8.73 -11.24 13.47
CA ASP A 456 -10.01 -10.95 12.84
C ASP A 456 -9.92 -9.89 11.72
N THR A 457 -8.82 -9.16 11.61
CA THR A 457 -8.61 -8.25 10.49
C THR A 457 -8.57 -8.95 9.13
N ALA A 458 -8.11 -10.21 9.07
CA ALA A 458 -8.21 -11.02 7.85
C ALA A 458 -9.67 -11.29 7.44
N LEU A 459 -10.58 -11.42 8.41
CA LEU A 459 -12.01 -11.63 8.14
C LEU A 459 -12.68 -10.40 7.53
N GLU A 460 -12.15 -9.17 7.73
CA GLU A 460 -12.64 -7.99 7.03
C GLU A 460 -12.42 -8.11 5.53
N PHE A 461 -11.26 -8.62 5.09
CA PHE A 461 -10.99 -8.86 3.66
C PHE A 461 -11.81 -10.02 3.12
N CYS A 462 -12.05 -11.06 3.91
CA CYS A 462 -13.02 -12.11 3.58
C CYS A 462 -14.41 -11.53 3.37
N GLN A 463 -14.84 -10.61 4.24
CA GLN A 463 -16.13 -9.92 4.10
C GLN A 463 -16.17 -9.06 2.84
N MET A 464 -15.11 -8.30 2.52
CA MET A 464 -15.04 -7.51 1.29
C MET A 464 -15.19 -8.40 0.04
N ILE A 465 -14.57 -9.59 0.02
CA ILE A 465 -14.75 -10.56 -1.08
C ILE A 465 -16.22 -10.99 -1.19
N LEU A 466 -16.86 -11.33 -0.07
CA LEU A 466 -18.27 -11.72 -0.04
C LEU A 466 -19.20 -10.58 -0.46
N GLU A 467 -18.89 -9.34 -0.07
CA GLU A 467 -19.62 -8.15 -0.47
C GLU A 467 -19.53 -7.87 -1.98
N THR A 468 -18.37 -8.13 -2.62
CA THR A 468 -18.28 -7.98 -4.09
C THR A 468 -19.23 -8.93 -4.81
N LYS A 469 -19.46 -10.14 -4.29
CA LYS A 469 -20.48 -11.04 -4.80
C LYS A 469 -21.89 -10.45 -4.63
N SER A 470 -22.20 -9.89 -3.47
CA SER A 470 -23.52 -9.30 -3.19
C SER A 470 -23.79 -8.05 -4.01
N TYR A 471 -22.80 -7.17 -4.20
CA TYR A 471 -22.96 -5.90 -4.92
C TYR A 471 -22.90 -6.04 -6.43
N ASN A 472 -22.08 -6.93 -6.95
CA ASN A 472 -21.78 -7.02 -8.39
C ASN A 472 -21.92 -8.43 -8.98
N ASN A 473 -22.46 -9.37 -8.21
CA ASN A 473 -22.54 -10.79 -8.60
C ASN A 473 -21.19 -11.38 -9.08
N ALA A 474 -20.09 -10.89 -8.49
CA ALA A 474 -18.74 -11.33 -8.86
C ALA A 474 -18.54 -12.81 -8.58
N ASP A 475 -17.81 -13.51 -9.45
CA ASP A 475 -17.35 -14.86 -9.17
C ASP A 475 -16.20 -14.81 -8.16
N ILE A 476 -16.47 -15.30 -6.95
CA ILE A 476 -15.53 -15.38 -5.85
C ILE A 476 -15.03 -16.81 -5.60
N SER A 477 -15.32 -17.75 -6.48
CA SER A 477 -15.03 -19.18 -6.28
C SER A 477 -13.56 -19.45 -5.95
N ARG A 478 -12.63 -18.71 -6.57
CA ARG A 478 -11.18 -18.82 -6.34
C ARG A 478 -10.74 -18.37 -4.94
N TYR A 479 -11.55 -17.55 -4.24
CA TYR A 479 -11.26 -17.08 -2.89
C TYR A 479 -11.95 -17.88 -1.78
N LYS A 480 -12.84 -18.83 -2.13
CA LYS A 480 -13.50 -19.68 -1.13
C LYS A 480 -12.51 -20.40 -0.22
N PRO A 481 -11.42 -21.04 -0.74
CA PRO A 481 -10.44 -21.70 0.12
C PRO A 481 -9.82 -20.76 1.16
N LEU A 482 -9.52 -19.51 0.77
CA LEU A 482 -9.01 -18.49 1.69
C LEU A 482 -10.03 -18.20 2.82
N ILE A 483 -11.29 -17.95 2.46
CA ILE A 483 -12.33 -17.58 3.43
C ILE A 483 -12.60 -18.75 4.40
N GLU A 484 -12.73 -19.97 3.87
CA GLU A 484 -12.96 -21.18 4.64
C GLU A 484 -11.79 -21.48 5.58
N SER A 485 -10.54 -21.35 5.11
CA SER A 485 -9.34 -21.57 5.91
C SER A 485 -9.19 -20.54 7.02
N CYS A 486 -9.51 -19.25 6.77
CA CYS A 486 -9.54 -18.22 7.82
C CYS A 486 -10.55 -18.57 8.92
N VAL A 487 -11.78 -18.98 8.57
CA VAL A 487 -12.81 -19.35 9.55
C VAL A 487 -12.40 -20.61 10.31
N GLN A 488 -11.82 -21.61 9.63
CA GLN A 488 -11.32 -22.83 10.24
C GLN A 488 -10.26 -22.55 11.30
N PHE A 489 -9.35 -21.60 11.05
CA PHE A 489 -8.35 -21.18 12.03
C PHE A 489 -9.00 -20.79 13.37
N PHE A 490 -10.02 -19.93 13.36
CA PHE A 490 -10.68 -19.51 14.61
C PHE A 490 -11.33 -20.68 15.36
N ASN A 491 -11.98 -21.60 14.64
CA ASN A 491 -12.60 -22.76 15.27
C ASN A 491 -11.56 -23.68 15.90
N GLU A 492 -10.47 -24.00 15.21
CA GLU A 492 -9.47 -24.95 15.70
C GLU A 492 -8.53 -24.33 16.73
N HIS A 493 -8.10 -23.10 16.49
CA HIS A 493 -7.15 -22.43 17.37
C HIS A 493 -7.72 -22.15 18.75
N TYR A 494 -8.97 -21.68 18.87
CA TYR A 494 -9.58 -21.44 20.17
C TYR A 494 -9.90 -22.73 20.94
N ARG A 495 -10.19 -23.84 20.26
CA ARG A 495 -10.27 -25.17 20.89
C ARG A 495 -8.90 -25.63 21.37
N TYR A 496 -7.86 -25.46 20.58
CA TYR A 496 -6.48 -25.73 20.97
C TYR A 496 -6.08 -24.90 22.21
N LEU A 497 -6.33 -23.63 22.21
CA LEU A 497 -6.04 -22.73 23.34
C LEU A 497 -6.84 -23.09 24.60
N ALA A 498 -8.07 -23.55 24.48
CA ALA A 498 -8.86 -24.04 25.61
C ALA A 498 -8.24 -25.30 26.24
N LYS A 499 -7.86 -26.29 25.42
CA LYS A 499 -7.14 -27.48 25.86
C LYS A 499 -5.82 -27.15 26.56
N LEU A 500 -5.04 -26.24 25.96
CA LEU A 500 -3.75 -25.81 26.52
C LEU A 500 -3.92 -25.19 27.93
N ARG A 501 -5.04 -24.53 28.19
CA ARG A 501 -5.39 -24.01 29.52
C ARG A 501 -6.01 -25.06 30.47
N GLY A 502 -6.11 -26.31 30.06
CA GLY A 502 -6.77 -27.39 30.85
C GLY A 502 -8.28 -27.16 31.03
N ARG A 503 -8.94 -26.54 30.04
CA ARG A 503 -10.39 -26.27 30.02
C ARG A 503 -11.09 -27.10 28.96
N LYS A 504 -12.41 -27.21 29.07
CA LYS A 504 -13.26 -27.76 28.01
C LYS A 504 -13.14 -26.83 26.76
N GLU A 505 -13.25 -27.41 25.58
CA GLU A 505 -13.18 -26.69 24.31
C GLU A 505 -14.28 -25.63 24.16
N LEU A 506 -15.45 -25.91 24.74
CA LEU A 506 -16.61 -25.01 24.74
C LEU A 506 -16.98 -24.63 26.17
N ASP A 507 -17.63 -23.51 26.33
CA ASP A 507 -18.20 -23.05 27.61
C ASP A 507 -19.49 -23.83 27.99
N GLY A 508 -20.17 -23.37 29.06
CA GLY A 508 -21.40 -24.02 29.55
C GLY A 508 -22.57 -23.93 28.56
N ASP A 509 -22.55 -22.97 27.66
CA ASP A 509 -23.58 -22.70 26.64
C ASP A 509 -23.23 -23.32 25.28
N GLY A 510 -22.15 -24.13 25.24
CA GLY A 510 -21.68 -24.77 24.00
C GLY A 510 -21.01 -23.80 23.02
N LYS A 511 -20.46 -22.69 23.49
CA LYS A 511 -19.79 -21.67 22.67
C LYS A 511 -18.28 -21.71 22.81
N LEU A 512 -17.56 -21.28 21.79
CA LEU A 512 -16.13 -21.04 21.84
C LEU A 512 -15.80 -19.94 22.85
N ILE A 513 -14.65 -20.04 23.49
CA ILE A 513 -14.09 -18.98 24.34
C ILE A 513 -12.98 -18.31 23.52
N LEU A 514 -13.28 -17.15 22.96
CA LEU A 514 -12.32 -16.39 22.15
C LEU A 514 -11.34 -15.63 23.06
N PHE A 515 -10.34 -16.37 23.59
CA PHE A 515 -9.30 -15.83 24.47
C PHE A 515 -7.99 -16.62 24.33
N PRO A 516 -6.80 -15.93 24.24
CA PRO A 516 -6.65 -14.49 24.10
C PRO A 516 -7.11 -14.02 22.71
N SER A 517 -7.61 -12.78 22.66
CA SER A 517 -7.97 -12.10 21.43
C SER A 517 -7.79 -10.59 21.63
N SER A 518 -7.79 -9.80 20.59
CA SER A 518 -7.73 -8.34 20.67
C SER A 518 -9.06 -7.73 20.23
N ALA A 519 -9.50 -6.66 20.90
CA ALA A 519 -10.69 -5.93 20.49
C ALA A 519 -10.35 -4.64 19.74
N CYS A 520 -9.15 -4.14 19.88
CA CYS A 520 -8.49 -3.06 19.13
C CYS A 520 -7.15 -2.74 19.80
N GLU A 521 -6.39 -1.81 19.26
CA GLU A 521 -5.09 -1.39 19.80
C GLU A 521 -5.15 -0.98 21.29
N THR A 522 -6.27 -0.44 21.76
CA THR A 522 -6.47 -0.05 23.17
C THR A 522 -6.79 -1.25 24.07
N TYR A 523 -7.46 -2.27 23.53
CA TYR A 523 -7.89 -3.46 24.26
C TYR A 523 -7.16 -4.69 23.74
N LYS A 524 -5.85 -4.74 23.98
CA LYS A 524 -4.89 -5.71 23.43
C LYS A 524 -5.15 -7.17 23.87
N MET A 525 -5.79 -7.35 25.01
CA MET A 525 -6.20 -8.65 25.53
C MET A 525 -7.69 -8.59 25.89
N ALA A 526 -8.50 -9.30 25.13
CA ALA A 526 -9.94 -9.35 25.34
C ALA A 526 -10.43 -10.80 25.38
N ASN A 527 -11.46 -11.05 26.17
CA ASN A 527 -12.24 -12.28 26.15
C ASN A 527 -13.51 -12.02 25.34
N ASN A 528 -13.78 -12.84 24.34
CA ASN A 528 -14.93 -12.71 23.45
C ASN A 528 -15.08 -11.29 22.87
N PRO A 529 -14.07 -10.78 22.12
CA PRO A 529 -14.15 -9.43 21.57
C PRO A 529 -15.29 -9.28 20.57
N ALA A 530 -16.01 -8.15 20.66
CA ALA A 530 -17.16 -7.88 19.83
C ALA A 530 -16.83 -7.83 18.33
N SER A 531 -15.65 -7.31 17.96
CA SER A 531 -15.16 -7.26 16.58
C SER A 531 -15.02 -8.64 15.97
N THR A 532 -14.31 -9.53 16.66
CA THR A 532 -14.08 -10.93 16.21
C THR A 532 -15.39 -11.71 16.09
N ILE A 533 -16.29 -11.56 17.09
CA ILE A 533 -17.61 -12.20 17.06
C ILE A 533 -18.43 -11.71 15.88
N ALA A 534 -18.48 -10.40 15.66
CA ALA A 534 -19.23 -9.80 14.56
C ALA A 534 -18.68 -10.27 13.20
N ALA A 535 -17.36 -10.25 13.03
CA ALA A 535 -16.70 -10.70 11.81
C ALA A 535 -17.00 -12.17 11.51
N LEU A 536 -16.82 -13.06 12.49
CA LEU A 536 -17.13 -14.50 12.35
C LEU A 536 -18.61 -14.73 12.02
N LYS A 537 -19.53 -14.10 12.75
CA LYS A 537 -20.99 -14.25 12.48
C LYS A 537 -21.34 -13.77 11.07
N THR A 538 -20.76 -12.66 10.61
CA THR A 538 -21.05 -12.11 9.29
C THR A 538 -20.53 -13.00 8.18
N VAL A 539 -19.26 -13.42 8.27
CA VAL A 539 -18.64 -14.31 7.26
C VAL A 539 -19.33 -15.66 7.20
N LEU A 540 -19.60 -16.29 8.37
CA LEU A 540 -20.26 -17.61 8.44
C LEU A 540 -21.68 -17.58 7.89
N LYS A 541 -22.47 -16.53 8.19
CA LYS A 541 -23.81 -16.35 7.60
C LYS A 541 -23.73 -16.20 6.07
N SER A 542 -22.79 -15.42 5.57
CA SER A 542 -22.61 -15.22 4.12
C SER A 542 -22.16 -16.51 3.41
N LEU A 543 -21.46 -17.41 4.11
CA LEU A 543 -21.08 -18.73 3.60
C LEU A 543 -22.21 -19.77 3.71
N GLY A 544 -23.27 -19.51 4.50
CA GLY A 544 -24.29 -20.50 4.86
C GLY A 544 -23.75 -21.62 5.76
N ASN A 545 -22.72 -21.31 6.58
CA ASN A 545 -22.06 -22.28 7.46
C ASN A 545 -22.67 -22.29 8.87
N ASP A 546 -23.89 -22.80 9.00
CA ASP A 546 -24.61 -22.90 10.26
C ASP A 546 -23.94 -23.85 11.26
N SER A 547 -23.18 -24.83 10.76
CA SER A 547 -22.49 -25.82 11.58
C SER A 547 -21.42 -25.19 12.48
N LEU A 548 -20.73 -24.16 12.04
CA LEU A 548 -19.78 -23.41 12.87
C LEU A 548 -20.44 -22.21 13.56
N LEU A 549 -21.43 -21.59 12.95
CA LEU A 549 -22.11 -20.39 13.48
C LEU A 549 -22.69 -20.64 14.88
N LYS A 550 -23.21 -21.86 15.14
CA LYS A 550 -23.75 -22.25 16.44
C LYS A 550 -22.74 -22.19 17.60
N PHE A 551 -21.43 -22.28 17.31
CA PHE A 551 -20.38 -22.24 18.33
C PHE A 551 -19.87 -20.80 18.59
N ILE A 552 -20.26 -19.82 17.80
CA ILE A 552 -19.81 -18.43 17.99
C ILE A 552 -20.58 -17.80 19.16
N PRO A 553 -19.88 -17.18 20.14
CA PRO A 553 -20.54 -16.54 21.27
C PRO A 553 -21.41 -15.35 20.85
N GLU A 554 -22.28 -14.88 21.76
CA GLU A 554 -23.05 -13.67 21.56
C GLU A 554 -22.17 -12.42 21.74
N ILE A 555 -22.55 -11.33 21.05
CA ILE A 555 -21.85 -10.04 21.18
C ILE A 555 -22.02 -9.56 22.63
N PRO A 556 -20.92 -9.26 23.34
CA PRO A 556 -21.00 -8.84 24.73
C PRO A 556 -21.69 -7.47 24.85
N LEU A 557 -22.61 -7.38 25.79
CA LEU A 557 -23.35 -6.17 26.10
C LEU A 557 -23.00 -5.68 27.51
N ARG A 558 -23.04 -4.36 27.69
CA ARG A 558 -22.83 -3.71 28.98
C ARG A 558 -23.84 -2.61 29.19
N THR A 559 -24.38 -2.49 30.39
CA THR A 559 -25.23 -1.35 30.78
C THR A 559 -24.36 -0.21 31.33
N VAL A 560 -24.46 0.96 30.72
CA VAL A 560 -23.77 2.19 31.13
C VAL A 560 -24.80 3.29 31.24
N ASN A 561 -24.96 3.89 32.42
CA ASN A 561 -25.94 4.94 32.68
C ASN A 561 -27.38 4.55 32.24
N GLY A 562 -27.79 3.33 32.55
CA GLY A 562 -29.12 2.79 32.20
C GLY A 562 -29.31 2.42 30.70
N LYS A 563 -28.29 2.60 29.84
CA LYS A 563 -28.36 2.27 28.42
C LYS A 563 -27.53 0.99 28.14
N THR A 564 -28.14 0.06 27.42
CA THR A 564 -27.41 -1.13 26.93
C THR A 564 -26.54 -0.74 25.73
N MET A 565 -25.25 -1.06 25.81
CA MET A 565 -24.25 -0.77 24.80
C MET A 565 -23.44 -2.03 24.47
N ILE A 566 -22.88 -2.10 23.26
CA ILE A 566 -21.92 -3.12 22.89
C ILE A 566 -20.64 -2.89 23.72
N SER A 567 -20.17 -3.94 24.41
CA SER A 567 -18.89 -3.94 25.09
C SER A 567 -17.80 -4.38 24.11
N PRO A 568 -16.56 -3.81 24.17
CA PRO A 568 -15.43 -4.30 23.37
C PRO A 568 -15.14 -5.79 23.57
N GLY A 569 -15.44 -6.32 24.75
CA GLY A 569 -15.35 -7.75 25.09
C GLY A 569 -16.08 -8.04 26.41
N ASP A 570 -16.26 -9.33 26.76
CA ASP A 570 -16.85 -9.75 28.04
C ASP A 570 -16.00 -9.28 29.22
N LYS A 571 -14.68 -9.47 29.08
CA LYS A 571 -13.68 -9.00 30.03
C LYS A 571 -12.52 -8.44 29.24
N VAL A 572 -12.23 -7.17 29.44
CA VAL A 572 -11.15 -6.48 28.77
C VAL A 572 -10.04 -6.30 29.78
N ILE A 573 -8.88 -6.90 29.50
CA ILE A 573 -7.63 -6.58 30.18
C ILE A 573 -7.00 -5.46 29.41
N VAL A 574 -7.12 -4.25 29.94
CA VAL A 574 -6.45 -3.06 29.38
C VAL A 574 -4.97 -3.20 29.75
N GLU A 575 -4.12 -3.31 28.73
CA GLU A 575 -2.67 -3.41 28.84
C GLU A 575 -2.09 -4.79 29.26
N ALA A 576 -1.89 -5.61 28.26
CA ALA A 576 -0.70 -6.46 28.19
C ALA A 576 0.19 -5.87 27.10
N PRO A 577 1.03 -4.87 27.38
CA PRO A 577 1.83 -4.21 26.36
C PRO A 577 2.90 -5.12 25.78
N THR A 578 3.19 -6.24 26.41
CA THR A 578 4.25 -7.16 26.06
C THR A 578 3.77 -8.62 26.10
N PHE A 579 4.46 -9.47 25.35
CA PHE A 579 4.27 -10.91 25.38
C PHE A 579 4.48 -11.54 26.79
N LEU A 580 5.38 -10.99 27.61
CA LEU A 580 5.61 -11.40 28.99
C LEU A 580 4.35 -11.24 29.85
N ASP A 581 3.64 -10.13 29.69
CA ASP A 581 2.39 -9.88 30.40
C ASP A 581 1.29 -10.84 29.95
N THR A 582 1.30 -11.21 28.67
CA THR A 582 0.40 -12.24 28.11
C THR A 582 0.64 -13.60 28.78
N ILE A 583 1.90 -14.03 28.89
CA ILE A 583 2.26 -15.30 29.54
C ILE A 583 1.92 -15.27 31.03
N GLN A 584 2.16 -14.17 31.73
CA GLN A 584 1.78 -14.01 33.12
C GLN A 584 0.26 -14.07 33.27
N CYS A 585 -0.51 -13.46 32.40
CA CYS A 585 -1.96 -13.59 32.38
C CYS A 585 -2.40 -15.05 32.15
N PHE A 586 -1.73 -15.80 31.28
CA PHE A 586 -1.98 -17.23 31.10
C PHE A 586 -1.67 -18.05 32.37
N ARG A 587 -0.57 -17.78 33.05
CA ARG A 587 -0.19 -18.47 34.31
C ARG A 587 -1.10 -18.06 35.45
N LEU A 588 -1.43 -16.79 35.59
CA LEU A 588 -2.32 -16.27 36.63
C LEU A 588 -3.78 -16.72 36.43
N SER A 589 -4.23 -16.97 35.20
CA SER A 589 -5.58 -17.50 34.95
C SER A 589 -5.77 -18.95 35.47
N ARG A 590 -4.67 -19.68 35.70
CA ARG A 590 -4.70 -21.00 36.35
C ARG A 590 -4.80 -20.95 37.89
N SER A 591 -4.37 -19.83 38.50
CA SER A 591 -4.19 -19.74 39.95
C SER A 591 -4.82 -18.52 40.62
N CYS A 592 -5.40 -17.56 39.86
CA CYS A 592 -5.81 -16.28 40.42
C CYS A 592 -7.32 -16.22 40.70
N PRO A 593 -7.75 -15.77 41.91
CA PRO A 593 -9.16 -15.52 42.23
C PRO A 593 -9.71 -14.37 41.34
N LYS A 594 -10.97 -14.52 40.93
CA LYS A 594 -11.72 -13.57 40.07
C LYS A 594 -11.60 -12.07 40.45
N HIS A 595 -11.16 -11.76 41.66
CA HIS A 595 -11.07 -10.40 42.23
C HIS A 595 -9.86 -9.58 41.76
N LEU A 596 -8.74 -10.19 41.33
CA LEU A 596 -7.54 -9.44 40.88
C LEU A 596 -7.70 -8.86 39.49
N PHE A 597 -8.42 -9.54 38.62
CA PHE A 597 -8.73 -9.06 37.26
C PHE A 597 -9.55 -7.77 37.24
N ILE A 598 -10.37 -7.54 38.24
CA ILE A 598 -11.24 -6.36 38.34
C ILE A 598 -10.45 -5.14 38.84
N ARG A 599 -9.45 -5.30 39.70
CA ARG A 599 -8.71 -4.18 40.29
C ARG A 599 -7.78 -3.46 39.31
N TYR A 600 -7.10 -4.17 38.42
CA TYR A 600 -6.19 -3.54 37.43
C TYR A 600 -6.95 -2.80 36.31
N GLY A 601 -8.08 -3.30 35.84
CA GLY A 601 -8.89 -2.64 34.81
C GLY A 601 -9.56 -1.35 35.27
N PHE A 602 -9.98 -1.24 36.54
CA PHE A 602 -10.69 -0.06 37.06
C PHE A 602 -9.76 1.10 37.45
N ALA A 603 -8.57 0.81 37.93
CA ALA A 603 -7.65 1.85 38.39
C ALA A 603 -7.13 2.76 37.26
N LYS A 604 -6.97 2.25 36.05
CA LYS A 604 -6.48 3.05 34.91
C LYS A 604 -7.57 3.74 34.09
N ILE A 605 -8.80 3.22 34.07
CA ILE A 605 -9.94 3.94 33.47
C ILE A 605 -10.20 5.26 34.23
N SER A 606 -9.94 5.30 35.54
CA SER A 606 -10.09 6.54 36.31
C SER A 606 -8.96 7.56 36.08
N GLN A 607 -7.77 7.12 35.65
CA GLN A 607 -6.64 8.03 35.33
C GLN A 607 -6.73 8.61 33.91
N SER A 608 -7.20 7.84 32.92
CA SER A 608 -7.40 8.37 31.56
C SER A 608 -8.50 9.43 31.49
N ARG A 609 -9.56 9.31 32.30
CA ARG A 609 -10.59 10.36 32.40
C ARG A 609 -10.14 11.68 33.03
N ARG A 610 -9.00 11.70 33.77
CA ARG A 610 -8.45 12.94 34.32
C ARG A 610 -7.56 13.72 33.34
N LEU A 611 -7.15 13.11 32.24
CA LEU A 611 -6.35 13.76 31.19
C LEU A 611 -7.18 14.39 30.07
N GLU A 612 -8.48 14.03 29.94
CA GLU A 612 -9.39 14.63 28.95
C GLU A 612 -10.12 15.88 29.46
N THR A 613 -9.89 16.32 30.69
CA THR A 613 -10.50 17.52 31.28
C THR A 613 -9.51 18.63 31.65
N ARG A 614 -8.38 18.72 30.91
CA ARG A 614 -7.49 19.89 30.96
C ARG A 614 -7.06 20.33 29.58
#